data_4e1ac722f394d2afbb240bbcfc489bf0
#
_entry.id   4e1ac722f394d2afbb240bbcfc489bf0
#
_cell.length_a   1.000
_cell.length_b   1.000
_cell.length_c   1.000
_cell.angle_alpha   90.00
_cell.angle_beta   90.00
_cell.angle_gamma   90.00
#
_symmetry.space_group_name_H-M   'P 1'
#
loop_
_entity.id
_entity.type
_entity.pdbx_description
1 polymer ?
#
loop_
_entity_poly.entity_id
_entity_poly.type
_entity_poly.pdbx_seq_one_letter_code
_entity_poly.pdbx_strand_id
1 'polypeptide(L)'
;PFRAMRDVTLPLLRPVLLASLTLTAVSNLADFGIPALIGLPERYVTLSTMVYRYIQSGTVARPLEVVSTIGIGLLALAVVAVTVDRIVGRRSVPLDGAVTAPQVLPLGHSRIPAGIVAWLIGLALTVLPILALATQALLPAPGVPLTWSNLTLQSIESAVTAPGTLVGIQNSVMLALGAAFVCGFLGLAIGVVTTRTRSRDNVGLDLAAMLPQAIPGLVIAVGWLIIGRYTGLFDTRWVILCAYVMAFLAIVVQAVRAPLI
;
A
#
# COMPACT_ATOMS: atom_id res chain seq x y z
N PRO A 1 16.66 -31.03 12.71
CA PRO A 1 16.08 -29.67 12.59
C PRO A 1 15.38 -29.47 11.23
N PHE A 2 16.04 -29.79 10.10
CA PHE A 2 15.52 -29.56 8.78
C PHE A 2 14.23 -30.35 8.45
N ARG A 3 14.12 -31.60 8.90
CA ARG A 3 12.90 -32.42 8.77
C ARG A 3 11.73 -31.83 9.55
N ALA A 4 11.95 -31.38 10.78
CA ALA A 4 10.92 -30.73 11.59
C ALA A 4 10.42 -29.43 10.95
N MET A 5 11.32 -28.64 10.36
CA MET A 5 10.95 -27.44 9.63
C MET A 5 10.09 -27.75 8.40
N ARG A 6 10.46 -28.78 7.63
CA ARG A 6 9.74 -29.17 6.40
C ARG A 6 8.41 -29.85 6.70
N ASP A 7 8.38 -30.76 7.66
CA ASP A 7 7.26 -31.67 7.88
C ASP A 7 6.24 -31.15 8.90
N VAL A 8 6.63 -30.19 9.77
CA VAL A 8 5.78 -29.62 10.81
C VAL A 8 5.63 -28.11 10.65
N THR A 9 6.74 -27.36 10.69
CA THR A 9 6.68 -25.90 10.76
C THR A 9 6.14 -25.31 9.45
N LEU A 10 6.63 -25.75 8.30
CA LEU A 10 6.22 -25.22 6.99
C LEU A 10 4.75 -25.48 6.67
N PRO A 11 4.19 -26.69 6.91
CA PRO A 11 2.75 -26.94 6.77
C PRO A 11 1.88 -26.06 7.68
N LEU A 12 2.29 -25.85 8.93
CA LEU A 12 1.59 -24.97 9.88
C LEU A 12 1.63 -23.50 9.48
N LEU A 13 2.73 -23.05 8.86
CA LEU A 13 2.89 -21.68 8.39
C LEU A 13 2.24 -21.42 7.02
N ARG A 14 1.88 -22.46 6.27
CA ARG A 14 1.29 -22.32 4.93
C ARG A 14 0.15 -21.29 4.85
N PRO A 15 -0.84 -21.27 5.75
CA PRO A 15 -1.95 -20.31 5.65
C PRO A 15 -1.48 -18.88 5.79
N VAL A 16 -0.57 -18.61 6.74
CA VAL A 16 -0.03 -17.27 6.98
C VAL A 16 0.86 -16.83 5.81
N LEU A 17 1.67 -17.74 5.27
CA LEU A 17 2.50 -17.46 4.09
C LEU A 17 1.65 -17.17 2.86
N LEU A 18 0.58 -17.93 2.64
CA LEU A 18 -0.34 -17.69 1.52
C LEU A 18 -1.08 -16.37 1.69
N ALA A 19 -1.61 -16.06 2.88
CA ALA A 19 -2.27 -14.80 3.16
C ALA A 19 -1.33 -13.61 2.93
N SER A 20 -0.09 -13.68 3.41
CA SER A 20 0.90 -12.62 3.21
C SER A 20 1.28 -12.46 1.73
N LEU A 21 1.44 -13.58 1.00
CA LEU A 21 1.74 -13.56 -0.42
C LEU A 21 0.58 -12.96 -1.23
N THR A 22 -0.64 -13.34 -0.93
CA THR A 22 -1.85 -12.79 -1.58
C THR A 22 -1.98 -11.29 -1.32
N LEU A 23 -1.82 -10.87 -0.06
CA LEU A 23 -1.89 -9.45 0.30
C LEU A 23 -0.82 -8.65 -0.43
N THR A 24 0.41 -9.14 -0.45
CA THR A 24 1.53 -8.50 -1.16
C THR A 24 1.29 -8.45 -2.66
N ALA A 25 0.79 -9.53 -3.26
CA ALA A 25 0.48 -9.58 -4.69
C ALA A 25 -0.61 -8.58 -5.07
N VAL A 26 -1.71 -8.50 -4.30
CA VAL A 26 -2.79 -7.54 -4.54
C VAL A 26 -2.32 -6.10 -4.36
N SER A 27 -1.49 -5.82 -3.34
CA SER A 27 -0.91 -4.50 -3.13
C SER A 27 0.00 -4.08 -4.28
N ASN A 28 0.84 -4.99 -4.76
CA ASN A 28 1.75 -4.71 -5.89
C ASN A 28 1.01 -4.55 -7.23
N LEU A 29 -0.12 -5.27 -7.44
CA LEU A 29 -0.96 -5.06 -8.63
C LEU A 29 -1.52 -3.63 -8.72
N ALA A 30 -1.75 -3.02 -7.56
CA ALA A 30 -2.27 -1.66 -7.46
C ALA A 30 -1.17 -0.59 -7.43
N ASP A 31 0.09 -0.99 -7.24
CA ASP A 31 1.18 -0.03 -7.13
C ASP A 31 1.39 0.71 -8.46
N PHE A 32 1.38 2.03 -8.35
CA PHE A 32 1.62 2.94 -9.48
C PHE A 32 2.99 3.59 -9.38
N GLY A 33 3.44 3.94 -8.18
CA GLY A 33 4.60 4.78 -7.96
C GLY A 33 5.90 4.18 -8.50
N ILE A 34 6.20 2.94 -8.09
CA ILE A 34 7.42 2.24 -8.51
C ILE A 34 7.43 1.99 -10.03
N PRO A 35 6.37 1.41 -10.63
CA PRO A 35 6.33 1.20 -12.08
C PRO A 35 6.34 2.51 -12.90
N ALA A 36 5.79 3.59 -12.37
CA ALA A 36 5.81 4.88 -13.06
C ALA A 36 7.21 5.50 -13.08
N LEU A 37 7.93 5.45 -11.98
CA LEU A 37 9.27 6.05 -11.88
C LEU A 37 10.36 5.22 -12.55
N ILE A 38 10.31 3.89 -12.40
CA ILE A 38 11.38 3.01 -12.88
C ILE A 38 10.99 2.36 -14.22
N GLY A 39 9.72 1.94 -14.35
CA GLY A 39 9.27 1.17 -15.52
C GLY A 39 9.02 2.01 -16.77
N LEU A 40 8.37 3.18 -16.64
CA LEU A 40 8.04 3.98 -17.82
C LEU A 40 9.27 4.46 -18.62
N PRO A 41 10.39 4.90 -18.02
CA PRO A 41 11.59 5.23 -18.75
C PRO A 41 12.16 4.04 -19.55
N GLU A 42 12.09 2.85 -18.97
CA GLU A 42 12.56 1.60 -19.58
C GLU A 42 11.51 0.95 -20.51
N ARG A 43 10.41 1.64 -20.81
CA ARG A 43 9.27 1.13 -21.61
C ARG A 43 8.59 -0.11 -21.04
N TYR A 44 8.81 -0.39 -19.76
CA TYR A 44 8.11 -1.45 -19.04
C TYR A 44 6.78 -0.92 -18.50
N VAL A 45 5.68 -1.39 -19.07
CA VAL A 45 4.34 -0.87 -18.77
C VAL A 45 3.57 -1.91 -17.95
N THR A 46 3.05 -1.48 -16.79
CA THR A 46 2.11 -2.26 -15.97
C THR A 46 0.67 -1.80 -16.21
N LEU A 47 -0.32 -2.57 -15.76
CA LEU A 47 -1.73 -2.17 -15.88
C LEU A 47 -2.00 -0.83 -15.18
N SER A 48 -1.36 -0.57 -14.05
CA SER A 48 -1.48 0.69 -13.30
C SER A 48 -0.93 1.89 -14.10
N THR A 49 0.26 1.74 -14.70
CA THR A 49 0.84 2.80 -15.54
C THR A 49 0.11 2.98 -16.87
N MET A 50 -0.54 1.92 -17.37
CA MET A 50 -1.37 1.95 -18.56
C MET A 50 -2.62 2.83 -18.36
N VAL A 51 -3.28 2.72 -17.21
CA VAL A 51 -4.38 3.61 -16.79
C VAL A 51 -3.94 5.07 -16.84
N TYR A 52 -2.82 5.39 -16.24
CA TYR A 52 -2.27 6.75 -16.23
C TYR A 52 -2.00 7.27 -17.65
N ARG A 53 -1.35 6.45 -18.49
CA ARG A 53 -1.06 6.82 -19.89
C ARG A 53 -2.32 7.10 -20.69
N TYR A 54 -3.38 6.30 -20.55
CA TYR A 54 -4.63 6.53 -21.28
C TYR A 54 -5.36 7.80 -20.83
N ILE A 55 -5.30 8.14 -19.54
CA ILE A 55 -5.87 9.39 -19.02
C ILE A 55 -5.10 10.61 -19.55
N GLN A 56 -3.75 10.53 -19.58
CA GLN A 56 -2.88 11.67 -19.91
C GLN A 56 -2.67 11.85 -21.42
N SER A 57 -2.67 10.78 -22.20
CA SER A 57 -2.22 10.84 -23.59
C SER A 57 -3.17 11.53 -24.56
N GLY A 58 -4.45 11.68 -24.20
CA GLY A 58 -5.48 12.20 -25.12
C GLY A 58 -5.63 11.41 -26.43
N THR A 59 -4.88 10.31 -26.61
CA THR A 59 -4.85 9.49 -27.83
C THR A 59 -6.05 8.57 -27.99
N VAL A 60 -6.79 8.35 -26.91
CA VAL A 60 -7.95 7.48 -26.88
C VAL A 60 -9.24 8.32 -26.87
N ALA A 61 -10.15 8.05 -27.77
CA ALA A 61 -11.41 8.79 -27.90
C ALA A 61 -12.27 8.73 -26.62
N ARG A 62 -12.16 7.65 -25.85
CA ARG A 62 -12.93 7.41 -24.63
C ARG A 62 -12.06 6.88 -23.50
N PRO A 63 -11.19 7.70 -22.91
CA PRO A 63 -10.18 7.25 -21.95
C PRO A 63 -10.81 6.64 -20.70
N LEU A 64 -11.92 7.18 -20.19
CA LEU A 64 -12.59 6.68 -18.99
C LEU A 64 -13.18 5.28 -19.16
N GLU A 65 -13.71 4.95 -20.34
CA GLU A 65 -14.26 3.62 -20.60
C GLU A 65 -13.15 2.55 -20.63
N VAL A 66 -12.04 2.87 -21.29
CA VAL A 66 -10.87 1.97 -21.34
C VAL A 66 -10.27 1.78 -19.95
N VAL A 67 -10.10 2.88 -19.22
CA VAL A 67 -9.54 2.85 -17.85
C VAL A 67 -10.47 2.10 -16.89
N SER A 68 -11.78 2.25 -17.02
CA SER A 68 -12.76 1.49 -16.25
C SER A 68 -12.67 -0.01 -16.52
N THR A 69 -12.49 -0.40 -17.78
CA THR A 69 -12.32 -1.81 -18.17
C THR A 69 -11.05 -2.41 -17.55
N ILE A 70 -9.94 -1.67 -17.59
CA ILE A 70 -8.69 -2.08 -16.92
C ILE A 70 -8.89 -2.17 -15.40
N GLY A 71 -9.59 -1.21 -14.80
CA GLY A 71 -9.94 -1.21 -13.37
C GLY A 71 -10.77 -2.44 -12.97
N ILE A 72 -11.77 -2.81 -13.76
CA ILE A 72 -12.55 -4.04 -13.55
C ILE A 72 -11.66 -5.28 -13.68
N GLY A 73 -10.73 -5.31 -14.64
CA GLY A 73 -9.75 -6.39 -14.78
C GLY A 73 -8.85 -6.53 -13.56
N LEU A 74 -8.33 -5.42 -13.03
CA LEU A 74 -7.54 -5.42 -11.78
C LEU A 74 -8.36 -5.88 -10.58
N LEU A 75 -9.61 -5.42 -10.48
CA LEU A 75 -10.52 -5.86 -9.41
C LEU A 75 -10.80 -7.36 -9.51
N ALA A 76 -11.05 -7.88 -10.71
CA ALA A 76 -11.28 -9.31 -10.94
C ALA A 76 -10.05 -10.14 -10.51
N LEU A 77 -8.84 -9.70 -10.86
CA LEU A 77 -7.59 -10.35 -10.43
C LEU A 77 -7.44 -10.33 -8.90
N ALA A 78 -7.75 -9.22 -8.24
CA ALA A 78 -7.72 -9.11 -6.79
C ALA A 78 -8.74 -10.06 -6.13
N VAL A 79 -9.97 -10.10 -6.64
CA VAL A 79 -11.02 -11.00 -6.15
C VAL A 79 -10.62 -12.46 -6.32
N VAL A 80 -10.04 -12.84 -7.45
CA VAL A 80 -9.52 -14.19 -7.68
C VAL A 80 -8.43 -14.51 -6.66
N ALA A 81 -7.45 -13.64 -6.48
CA ALA A 81 -6.38 -13.83 -5.51
C ALA A 81 -6.90 -14.04 -4.08
N VAL A 82 -7.79 -13.16 -3.61
CA VAL A 82 -8.42 -13.27 -2.27
C VAL A 82 -9.28 -14.53 -2.14
N THR A 83 -9.97 -14.92 -3.21
CA THR A 83 -10.81 -16.14 -3.21
C THR A 83 -9.94 -17.39 -3.11
N VAL A 84 -8.85 -17.46 -3.87
CA VAL A 84 -7.87 -18.56 -3.79
C VAL A 84 -7.30 -18.65 -2.39
N ASP A 85 -6.89 -17.51 -1.79
CA ASP A 85 -6.39 -17.46 -0.41
C ASP A 85 -7.42 -18.02 0.59
N ARG A 86 -8.69 -17.59 0.50
CA ARG A 86 -9.76 -18.10 1.36
C ARG A 86 -10.02 -19.59 1.19
N ILE A 87 -9.99 -20.11 -0.03
CA ILE A 87 -10.22 -21.54 -0.30
C ILE A 87 -9.06 -22.37 0.28
N VAL A 88 -7.83 -21.93 0.07
CA VAL A 88 -6.64 -22.64 0.58
C VAL A 88 -6.51 -22.46 2.09
N GLY A 89 -6.78 -21.28 2.62
CA GLY A 89 -6.72 -20.96 4.04
C GLY A 89 -7.78 -21.72 4.88
N ARG A 90 -8.96 -22.02 4.34
CA ARG A 90 -10.00 -22.81 5.03
C ARG A 90 -9.55 -24.23 5.40
N ARG A 91 -8.52 -24.76 4.79
CA ARG A 91 -7.95 -26.08 5.11
C ARG A 91 -6.96 -26.05 6.27
N SER A 92 -6.77 -24.89 6.89
CA SER A 92 -5.87 -24.72 8.02
C SER A 92 -6.56 -25.13 9.30
N VAL A 93 -5.90 -25.93 10.10
CA VAL A 93 -6.36 -26.30 11.45
C VAL A 93 -6.28 -25.04 12.33
N PRO A 94 -7.37 -24.63 13.00
CA PRO A 94 -7.28 -23.55 13.98
C PRO A 94 -6.26 -23.96 15.05
N LEU A 95 -5.27 -23.12 15.28
CA LEU A 95 -4.36 -23.29 16.40
C LEU A 95 -5.05 -22.78 17.68
N ASP A 96 -6.18 -23.39 18.05
CA ASP A 96 -6.85 -23.19 19.34
C ASP A 96 -6.05 -23.90 20.45
N GLY A 97 -4.80 -23.57 20.56
CA GLY A 97 -3.95 -24.01 21.65
C GLY A 97 -3.59 -22.83 22.53
N ALA A 98 -3.72 -23.00 23.84
CA ALA A 98 -3.24 -22.04 24.82
C ALA A 98 -1.92 -21.42 24.36
N VAL A 99 -1.85 -20.10 24.40
CA VAL A 99 -0.63 -19.34 24.06
C VAL A 99 0.45 -19.77 25.05
N THR A 100 1.11 -20.87 24.72
CA THR A 100 2.34 -21.27 25.43
C THR A 100 3.39 -20.20 25.08
N ALA A 101 4.01 -19.65 26.09
CA ALA A 101 5.06 -18.65 25.90
C ALA A 101 6.03 -19.12 24.79
N PRO A 102 6.39 -18.25 23.83
CA PRO A 102 7.20 -18.64 22.70
C PRO A 102 8.51 -19.26 23.22
N GLN A 103 8.72 -20.53 22.92
CA GLN A 103 10.01 -21.17 23.24
C GLN A 103 11.09 -20.55 22.40
N VAL A 104 11.95 -19.79 23.03
CA VAL A 104 13.12 -19.21 22.38
C VAL A 104 14.06 -20.35 22.00
N LEU A 105 14.14 -20.67 20.72
CA LEU A 105 15.12 -21.64 20.20
C LEU A 105 16.53 -21.06 20.34
N PRO A 106 17.42 -21.70 21.13
CA PRO A 106 18.79 -21.25 21.24
C PRO A 106 19.52 -21.52 19.92
N LEU A 107 19.85 -20.47 19.18
CA LEU A 107 20.62 -20.56 17.94
C LEU A 107 22.09 -20.93 18.17
N GLY A 108 22.55 -21.05 19.43
CA GLY A 108 23.94 -21.37 19.76
C GLY A 108 24.94 -20.44 19.06
N HIS A 109 25.97 -21.01 18.48
CA HIS A 109 27.02 -20.29 17.76
C HIS A 109 26.53 -19.57 16.50
N SER A 110 25.41 -19.98 15.92
CA SER A 110 24.82 -19.34 14.72
C SER A 110 24.08 -18.04 15.01
N ARG A 111 23.89 -17.67 16.27
CA ARG A 111 23.13 -16.46 16.66
C ARG A 111 23.80 -15.18 16.15
N ILE A 112 25.11 -15.09 16.32
CA ILE A 112 25.87 -13.90 15.93
C ILE A 112 25.89 -13.73 14.40
N PRO A 113 26.31 -14.73 13.59
CA PRO A 113 26.34 -14.58 12.16
C PRO A 113 24.93 -14.39 11.55
N ALA A 114 23.91 -15.08 12.05
CA ALA A 114 22.53 -14.87 11.60
C ALA A 114 22.03 -13.45 11.92
N GLY A 115 22.35 -12.94 13.10
CA GLY A 115 22.04 -11.57 13.49
C GLY A 115 22.76 -10.54 12.60
N ILE A 116 24.03 -10.72 12.31
CA ILE A 116 24.79 -9.84 11.42
C ILE A 116 24.19 -9.83 10.03
N VAL A 117 23.88 -11.00 9.45
CA VAL A 117 23.26 -11.10 8.13
C VAL A 117 21.89 -10.40 8.09
N ALA A 118 21.05 -10.63 9.10
CA ALA A 118 19.74 -9.97 9.19
C ALA A 118 19.87 -8.44 9.29
N TRP A 119 20.83 -7.95 10.10
CA TRP A 119 21.11 -6.52 10.23
C TRP A 119 21.66 -5.91 8.93
N LEU A 120 22.58 -6.61 8.25
CA LEU A 120 23.12 -6.14 6.97
C LEU A 120 22.03 -6.04 5.90
N ILE A 121 21.16 -7.05 5.81
CA ILE A 121 20.02 -7.02 4.88
C ILE A 121 19.06 -5.87 5.24
N GLY A 122 18.69 -5.70 6.50
CA GLY A 122 17.84 -4.64 6.96
C GLY A 122 18.41 -3.25 6.67
N LEU A 123 19.71 -3.04 6.97
CA LEU A 123 20.42 -1.80 6.67
C LEU A 123 20.50 -1.54 5.16
N ALA A 124 20.85 -2.57 4.37
CA ALA A 124 20.93 -2.41 2.92
C ALA A 124 19.58 -2.02 2.31
N LEU A 125 18.50 -2.67 2.71
CA LEU A 125 17.16 -2.36 2.18
C LEU A 125 16.62 -1.00 2.62
N THR A 126 17.06 -0.49 3.79
CA THR A 126 16.53 0.76 4.35
C THR A 126 17.46 1.94 4.05
N VAL A 127 18.74 1.79 4.35
CA VAL A 127 19.69 2.91 4.31
C VAL A 127 20.18 3.19 2.89
N LEU A 128 20.39 2.14 2.09
CA LEU A 128 20.95 2.31 0.74
C LEU A 128 20.06 3.14 -0.19
N PRO A 129 18.74 2.96 -0.26
CA PRO A 129 17.86 3.84 -1.04
C PRO A 129 17.86 5.29 -0.53
N ILE A 130 17.89 5.49 0.80
CA ILE A 130 17.96 6.84 1.39
C ILE A 130 19.27 7.53 1.03
N LEU A 131 20.39 6.82 1.14
CA LEU A 131 21.69 7.35 0.73
C LEU A 131 21.72 7.66 -0.77
N ALA A 132 21.15 6.79 -1.61
CA ALA A 132 21.07 7.04 -3.05
C ALA A 132 20.25 8.32 -3.36
N LEU A 133 19.13 8.54 -2.67
CA LEU A 133 18.36 9.78 -2.80
C LEU A 133 19.15 10.99 -2.30
N ALA A 134 19.79 10.88 -1.14
CA ALA A 134 20.58 11.98 -0.59
C ALA A 134 21.77 12.35 -1.50
N THR A 135 22.51 11.37 -2.01
CA THR A 135 23.61 11.61 -2.93
C THR A 135 23.10 12.23 -4.24
N GLN A 136 21.98 11.75 -4.78
CA GLN A 136 21.41 12.30 -6.01
C GLN A 136 20.92 13.74 -5.82
N ALA A 137 20.37 14.08 -4.65
CA ALA A 137 19.95 15.45 -4.33
C ALA A 137 21.12 16.44 -4.24
N LEU A 138 22.33 15.95 -3.96
CA LEU A 138 23.55 16.75 -3.87
C LEU A 138 24.34 16.82 -5.19
N LEU A 139 23.86 16.18 -6.25
CA LEU A 139 24.48 16.19 -7.57
C LEU A 139 23.71 17.10 -8.55
N PRO A 140 24.42 17.77 -9.50
CA PRO A 140 23.78 18.67 -10.46
C PRO A 140 22.91 17.96 -11.49
N ALA A 141 23.19 16.70 -11.80
CA ALA A 141 22.41 15.88 -12.73
C ALA A 141 22.61 14.39 -12.49
N PRO A 142 21.64 13.54 -12.91
CA PRO A 142 21.80 12.09 -12.88
C PRO A 142 23.00 11.62 -13.70
N GLY A 143 23.77 10.67 -13.15
CA GLY A 143 24.95 10.11 -13.83
C GLY A 143 26.25 10.89 -13.63
N VAL A 144 26.23 12.03 -12.96
CA VAL A 144 27.45 12.73 -12.56
C VAL A 144 28.15 11.95 -11.42
N PRO A 145 29.47 11.69 -11.51
CA PRO A 145 30.17 10.95 -10.47
C PRO A 145 30.19 11.72 -9.14
N LEU A 146 30.06 11.00 -8.04
CA LEU A 146 30.07 11.54 -6.70
C LEU A 146 31.53 11.92 -6.32
N THR A 147 31.89 13.16 -6.55
CA THR A 147 33.18 13.76 -6.18
C THR A 147 32.95 15.05 -5.40
N TRP A 148 33.86 15.40 -4.54
CA TRP A 148 33.75 16.64 -3.75
C TRP A 148 33.55 17.90 -4.60
N SER A 149 34.11 17.93 -5.82
CA SER A 149 33.97 19.03 -6.76
C SER A 149 32.57 19.14 -7.40
N ASN A 150 31.81 18.04 -7.39
CA ASN A 150 30.49 17.98 -8.02
C ASN A 150 29.34 18.15 -7.01
N LEU A 151 29.64 18.23 -5.72
CA LEU A 151 28.61 18.46 -4.72
C LEU A 151 28.04 19.87 -4.82
N THR A 152 26.72 19.96 -4.92
CA THR A 152 25.99 21.21 -5.02
C THR A 152 24.65 21.12 -4.31
N LEU A 153 24.16 22.24 -3.81
CA LEU A 153 22.80 22.37 -3.27
C LEU A 153 21.81 22.88 -4.31
N GLN A 154 22.24 23.13 -5.53
CA GLN A 154 21.45 23.71 -6.60
C GLN A 154 20.20 22.88 -6.91
N SER A 155 20.30 21.55 -6.88
CA SER A 155 19.15 20.65 -7.09
C SER A 155 18.08 20.83 -6.01
N ILE A 156 18.50 20.99 -4.75
CA ILE A 156 17.60 21.23 -3.61
C ILE A 156 16.98 22.62 -3.73
N GLU A 157 17.78 23.65 -4.01
CA GLU A 157 17.30 25.01 -4.22
C GLU A 157 16.29 25.07 -5.36
N SER A 158 16.62 24.48 -6.51
CA SER A 158 15.72 24.40 -7.66
C SER A 158 14.41 23.68 -7.32
N ALA A 159 14.46 22.59 -6.55
CA ALA A 159 13.27 21.86 -6.13
C ALA A 159 12.37 22.71 -5.22
N VAL A 160 12.95 23.44 -4.26
CA VAL A 160 12.19 24.27 -3.32
C VAL A 160 11.63 25.53 -3.98
N THR A 161 12.37 26.11 -4.91
CA THR A 161 11.99 27.36 -5.63
C THR A 161 11.15 27.10 -6.87
N ALA A 162 11.03 25.85 -7.32
CA ALA A 162 10.25 25.51 -8.51
C ALA A 162 8.79 25.97 -8.40
N PRO A 163 8.23 26.57 -9.46
CA PRO A 163 6.83 26.97 -9.48
C PRO A 163 5.93 25.76 -9.20
N GLY A 164 5.06 25.88 -8.21
CA GLY A 164 4.13 24.83 -7.84
C GLY A 164 4.59 23.89 -6.73
N THR A 165 5.87 23.84 -6.35
CA THR A 165 6.33 22.95 -5.24
C THR A 165 5.64 23.29 -3.92
N LEU A 166 5.58 24.57 -3.56
CA LEU A 166 4.90 25.02 -2.34
C LEU A 166 3.40 24.70 -2.38
N VAL A 167 2.76 24.90 -3.54
CA VAL A 167 1.35 24.55 -3.74
C VAL A 167 1.16 23.04 -3.63
N GLY A 168 2.06 22.24 -4.20
CA GLY A 168 2.05 20.79 -4.09
C GLY A 168 2.18 20.32 -2.65
N ILE A 169 3.12 20.87 -1.89
CA ILE A 169 3.30 20.58 -0.46
C ILE A 169 2.04 20.96 0.32
N GLN A 170 1.51 22.16 0.12
CA GLN A 170 0.30 22.63 0.78
C GLN A 170 -0.90 21.72 0.49
N ASN A 171 -1.13 21.36 -0.77
CA ASN A 171 -2.20 20.47 -1.18
C ASN A 171 -2.05 19.08 -0.56
N SER A 172 -0.84 18.53 -0.57
CA SER A 172 -0.55 17.21 0.03
C SER A 172 -0.82 17.21 1.53
N VAL A 173 -0.33 18.22 2.25
CA VAL A 173 -0.55 18.35 3.71
C VAL A 173 -2.03 18.54 4.02
N MET A 174 -2.73 19.41 3.30
CA MET A 174 -4.16 19.65 3.53
C MET A 174 -5.00 18.39 3.27
N LEU A 175 -4.72 17.66 2.19
CA LEU A 175 -5.44 16.43 1.87
C LEU A 175 -5.13 15.32 2.88
N ALA A 176 -3.87 15.17 3.29
CA ALA A 176 -3.46 14.18 4.29
C ALA A 176 -4.11 14.44 5.65
N LEU A 177 -4.06 15.69 6.14
CA LEU A 177 -4.69 16.08 7.40
C LEU A 177 -6.22 15.97 7.34
N GLY A 178 -6.83 16.39 6.24
CA GLY A 178 -8.26 16.27 6.01
C GLY A 178 -8.71 14.81 6.02
N ALA A 179 -8.00 13.94 5.30
CA ALA A 179 -8.30 12.51 5.27
C ALA A 179 -8.08 11.87 6.63
N ALA A 180 -6.99 12.21 7.33
CA ALA A 180 -6.71 11.69 8.68
C ALA A 180 -7.81 12.10 9.68
N PHE A 181 -8.27 13.34 9.64
CA PHE A 181 -9.36 13.83 10.51
C PHE A 181 -10.66 13.07 10.22
N VAL A 182 -11.07 12.97 8.95
CA VAL A 182 -12.31 12.29 8.58
C VAL A 182 -12.24 10.80 8.90
N CYS A 183 -11.13 10.13 8.56
CA CYS A 183 -10.91 8.73 8.90
C CYS A 183 -10.87 8.50 10.42
N GLY A 184 -10.25 9.42 11.18
CA GLY A 184 -10.19 9.36 12.63
C GLY A 184 -11.58 9.41 13.24
N PHE A 185 -12.40 10.36 12.82
CA PHE A 185 -13.78 10.51 13.29
C PHE A 185 -14.65 9.30 12.91
N LEU A 186 -14.66 8.92 11.62
CA LEU A 186 -15.44 7.78 11.15
C LEU A 186 -14.93 6.46 11.74
N GLY A 187 -13.61 6.28 11.81
CA GLY A 187 -12.99 5.09 12.37
C GLY A 187 -13.30 4.92 13.86
N LEU A 188 -13.29 6.02 14.62
CA LEU A 188 -13.70 6.01 16.03
C LEU A 188 -15.18 5.64 16.14
N ALA A 189 -16.06 6.29 15.38
CA ALA A 189 -17.49 6.01 15.41
C ALA A 189 -17.80 4.55 15.08
N ILE A 190 -17.25 4.05 13.96
CA ILE A 190 -17.43 2.65 13.53
C ILE A 190 -16.80 1.68 14.53
N GLY A 191 -15.57 1.96 14.98
CA GLY A 191 -14.87 1.12 15.94
C GLY A 191 -15.64 0.96 17.26
N VAL A 192 -16.13 2.05 17.82
CA VAL A 192 -16.93 2.05 19.05
C VAL A 192 -18.27 1.34 18.85
N VAL A 193 -19.01 1.66 17.78
CA VAL A 193 -20.32 1.04 17.51
C VAL A 193 -20.16 -0.47 17.37
N THR A 194 -19.22 -0.93 16.55
CA THR A 194 -19.06 -2.38 16.29
C THR A 194 -18.52 -3.18 17.47
N THR A 195 -17.81 -2.55 18.42
CA THR A 195 -17.28 -3.24 19.61
C THR A 195 -18.17 -3.10 20.84
N ARG A 196 -18.89 -2.00 20.99
CA ARG A 196 -19.69 -1.71 22.19
C ARG A 196 -21.18 -1.94 22.04
N THR A 197 -21.68 -2.19 20.83
CA THR A 197 -23.10 -2.48 20.60
C THR A 197 -23.29 -3.91 20.08
N ARG A 198 -24.46 -4.50 20.35
CA ARG A 198 -24.85 -5.82 19.83
C ARG A 198 -26.00 -5.64 18.85
N SER A 199 -25.74 -5.07 17.66
CA SER A 199 -26.71 -4.97 16.58
C SER A 199 -26.37 -5.94 15.44
N ARG A 200 -27.38 -6.41 14.74
CA ARG A 200 -27.19 -7.17 13.49
C ARG A 200 -26.55 -6.34 12.39
N ASP A 201 -26.73 -5.03 12.45
CA ASP A 201 -26.19 -4.08 11.48
C ASP A 201 -24.66 -3.88 11.62
N ASN A 202 -24.09 -4.29 12.76
CA ASN A 202 -22.64 -4.20 13.00
C ASN A 202 -21.84 -5.00 11.98
N VAL A 203 -22.36 -6.15 11.52
CA VAL A 203 -21.71 -6.98 10.49
C VAL A 203 -21.67 -6.22 9.14
N GLY A 204 -22.76 -5.56 8.78
CA GLY A 204 -22.84 -4.76 7.56
C GLY A 204 -21.91 -3.55 7.61
N LEU A 205 -21.88 -2.86 8.75
CA LEU A 205 -21.01 -1.70 8.98
C LEU A 205 -19.51 -2.10 8.95
N ASP A 206 -19.20 -3.24 9.54
CA ASP A 206 -17.86 -3.80 9.53
C ASP A 206 -17.40 -4.16 8.12
N LEU A 207 -18.23 -4.89 7.39
CA LEU A 207 -17.96 -5.21 5.99
C LEU A 207 -17.77 -3.96 5.15
N ALA A 208 -18.64 -2.97 5.27
CA ALA A 208 -18.54 -1.72 4.53
C ALA A 208 -17.22 -0.97 4.82
N ALA A 209 -16.76 -0.98 6.07
CA ALA A 209 -15.51 -0.34 6.46
C ALA A 209 -14.27 -1.11 6.01
N MET A 210 -14.34 -2.46 5.93
CA MET A 210 -13.18 -3.31 5.61
C MET A 210 -13.06 -3.62 4.12
N LEU A 211 -14.16 -3.64 3.36
CA LEU A 211 -14.17 -3.95 1.93
C LEU A 211 -13.17 -3.13 1.10
N PRO A 212 -13.03 -1.81 1.32
CA PRO A 212 -12.10 -1.01 0.53
C PRO A 212 -10.64 -1.47 0.61
N GLN A 213 -10.24 -2.09 1.72
CA GLN A 213 -8.87 -2.61 1.87
C GLN A 213 -8.54 -3.75 0.90
N ALA A 214 -9.56 -4.48 0.45
CA ALA A 214 -9.40 -5.55 -0.54
C ALA A 214 -9.39 -5.03 -1.99
N ILE A 215 -9.73 -3.75 -2.20
CA ILE A 215 -9.80 -3.14 -3.51
C ILE A 215 -8.47 -2.46 -3.83
N PRO A 216 -7.86 -2.73 -4.99
CA PRO A 216 -6.66 -2.03 -5.42
C PRO A 216 -6.84 -0.51 -5.42
N GLY A 217 -5.89 0.26 -4.85
CA GLY A 217 -6.02 1.71 -4.72
C GLY A 217 -6.28 2.44 -6.04
N LEU A 218 -5.71 1.95 -7.14
CA LEU A 218 -5.98 2.50 -8.47
C LEU A 218 -7.45 2.32 -8.88
N VAL A 219 -8.08 1.20 -8.53
CA VAL A 219 -9.52 0.95 -8.82
C VAL A 219 -10.39 1.92 -8.02
N ILE A 220 -10.03 2.18 -6.76
CA ILE A 220 -10.69 3.19 -5.92
C ILE A 220 -10.59 4.57 -6.59
N ALA A 221 -9.40 4.95 -7.05
CA ALA A 221 -9.18 6.24 -7.70
C ALA A 221 -10.01 6.38 -8.98
N VAL A 222 -10.02 5.36 -9.85
CA VAL A 222 -10.85 5.35 -11.07
C VAL A 222 -12.33 5.40 -10.74
N GLY A 223 -12.80 4.64 -9.74
CA GLY A 223 -14.18 4.68 -9.27
C GLY A 223 -14.60 6.08 -8.83
N TRP A 224 -13.79 6.76 -8.02
CA TRP A 224 -14.05 8.12 -7.58
C TRP A 224 -13.95 9.15 -8.71
N LEU A 225 -13.09 8.94 -9.70
CA LEU A 225 -13.03 9.79 -10.88
C LEU A 225 -14.37 9.74 -11.66
N ILE A 226 -14.93 8.54 -11.82
CA ILE A 226 -16.22 8.34 -12.50
C ILE A 226 -17.36 8.96 -11.68
N ILE A 227 -17.42 8.65 -10.38
CA ILE A 227 -18.44 9.22 -9.47
C ILE A 227 -18.36 10.74 -9.48
N GLY A 228 -17.15 11.30 -9.41
CA GLY A 228 -16.91 12.74 -9.42
C GLY A 228 -17.50 13.43 -10.65
N ARG A 229 -17.46 12.76 -11.81
CA ARG A 229 -18.05 13.29 -13.05
C ARG A 229 -19.56 13.42 -12.96
N TYR A 230 -20.24 12.47 -12.31
CA TYR A 230 -21.70 12.51 -12.16
C TYR A 230 -22.18 13.38 -10.99
N THR A 231 -21.34 13.60 -9.98
CA THR A 231 -21.67 14.37 -8.79
C THR A 231 -21.21 15.84 -8.84
N GLY A 232 -20.56 16.26 -9.94
CA GLY A 232 -19.99 17.60 -10.05
C GLY A 232 -18.72 17.84 -9.21
N LEU A 233 -18.17 16.78 -8.64
CA LEU A 233 -16.91 16.85 -7.87
C LEU A 233 -15.67 16.67 -8.77
N PHE A 234 -15.86 16.41 -10.05
CA PHE A 234 -14.78 16.23 -11.02
C PHE A 234 -13.87 17.48 -11.03
N ASP A 235 -12.56 17.23 -11.15
CA ASP A 235 -11.52 18.29 -11.15
C ASP A 235 -11.46 19.09 -9.83
N THR A 236 -11.92 18.51 -8.74
CA THR A 236 -11.83 19.10 -7.41
C THR A 236 -10.97 18.26 -6.46
N ARG A 237 -10.37 18.93 -5.46
CA ARG A 237 -9.64 18.26 -4.37
C ARG A 237 -10.49 17.28 -3.56
N TRP A 238 -11.82 17.42 -3.59
CA TRP A 238 -12.74 16.59 -2.84
C TRP A 238 -12.79 15.15 -3.33
N VAL A 239 -12.63 14.92 -4.64
CA VAL A 239 -12.53 13.56 -5.21
C VAL A 239 -11.34 12.82 -4.64
N ILE A 240 -10.20 13.50 -4.51
CA ILE A 240 -8.97 12.92 -3.95
C ILE A 240 -9.18 12.62 -2.45
N LEU A 241 -9.80 13.56 -1.72
CA LEU A 241 -10.09 13.36 -0.31
C LEU A 241 -11.00 12.13 -0.09
N CYS A 242 -12.08 12.00 -0.87
CA CYS A 242 -12.98 10.85 -0.79
C CYS A 242 -12.26 9.53 -1.10
N ALA A 243 -11.39 9.52 -2.12
CA ALA A 243 -10.58 8.35 -2.45
C ALA A 243 -9.62 7.97 -1.31
N TYR A 244 -8.98 8.96 -0.67
CA TYR A 244 -8.10 8.73 0.49
C TYR A 244 -8.87 8.19 1.69
N VAL A 245 -10.02 8.79 2.03
CA VAL A 245 -10.88 8.32 3.12
C VAL A 245 -11.28 6.86 2.87
N MET A 246 -11.74 6.53 1.68
CA MET A 246 -12.10 5.17 1.33
C MET A 246 -10.92 4.20 1.45
N ALA A 247 -9.74 4.58 0.97
CA ALA A 247 -8.56 3.73 0.97
C ALA A 247 -8.00 3.45 2.39
N PHE A 248 -8.08 4.44 3.29
CA PHE A 248 -7.42 4.37 4.60
C PHE A 248 -8.35 4.11 5.77
N LEU A 249 -9.67 4.21 5.61
CA LEU A 249 -10.64 4.02 6.68
C LEU A 249 -10.49 2.68 7.41
N ALA A 250 -10.29 1.59 6.66
CA ALA A 250 -10.15 0.25 7.22
C ALA A 250 -9.00 0.15 8.24
N ILE A 251 -7.85 0.76 7.92
CA ILE A 251 -6.66 0.76 8.78
C ILE A 251 -6.96 1.50 10.10
N VAL A 252 -7.66 2.64 10.01
CA VAL A 252 -8.01 3.43 11.19
C VAL A 252 -9.04 2.70 12.06
N VAL A 253 -10.05 2.07 11.46
CA VAL A 253 -11.03 1.25 12.20
C VAL A 253 -10.34 0.09 12.93
N GLN A 254 -9.40 -0.60 12.30
CA GLN A 254 -8.62 -1.67 12.93
C GLN A 254 -7.77 -1.15 14.09
N ALA A 255 -7.09 -0.02 13.90
CA ALA A 255 -6.27 0.60 14.94
C ALA A 255 -7.10 1.03 16.17
N VAL A 256 -8.31 1.56 15.95
CA VAL A 256 -9.23 1.95 17.03
C VAL A 256 -9.78 0.73 17.78
N ARG A 257 -10.05 -0.37 17.08
CA ARG A 257 -10.56 -1.59 17.71
C ARG A 257 -9.54 -2.29 18.58
N ALA A 258 -8.27 -2.29 18.19
CA ALA A 258 -7.23 -3.03 18.90
C ALA A 258 -7.22 -2.80 20.43
N PRO A 259 -7.33 -1.57 20.96
CA PRO A 259 -7.41 -1.32 22.41
C PRO A 259 -8.81 -1.53 23.03
N LEU A 260 -9.87 -1.76 22.21
CA LEU A 260 -11.25 -1.90 22.69
C LEU A 260 -11.68 -3.34 22.89
N ILE A 261 -10.94 -4.29 22.32
CA ILE A 261 -11.11 -5.74 22.46
C ILE A 261 -10.26 -6.25 23.61
#